data_307e19616dc15216d0bcb5a9deffe309
#
_entry.id   307e19616dc15216d0bcb5a9deffe309
#
_cell.length_a   1.000
_cell.length_b   1.000
_cell.length_c   1.000
_cell.angle_alpha   90.00
_cell.angle_beta   90.00
_cell.angle_gamma   90.00
#
_symmetry.space_group_name_H-M   'P 1'
#
loop_
_entity.id
_entity.type
_entity.pdbx_description
1 polymer ?
#
loop_
_entity_poly.entity_id
_entity_poly.type
_entity_poly.pdbx_seq_one_letter_code
_entity_poly.pdbx_strand_id
1 'polypeptide(L)'
;MRHHFDFGPDRTVVGDDLVRAEAWDALRTRTDGAFSLASSREELERSADSRPEIGERARAIERWLERHDLGSVASYGVGGAVLEAWLLRIRPERRLVLADYAPETVERLRGLFPGVDVTRHDLLSDPPLEADAHLFHRIDTELTDKQWRGVLERFASETILVVATEVATVGRLGQELLLRARNRHLTRAGWLRTRGSFEALWNGTHDAEPLRLHDLDGWALVPRAA
;
A
#
# COMPACT_ATOMS: atom_id res chain seq x y z
N MET A 1 -4.54 -5.18 16.29
CA MET A 1 -5.60 -4.37 16.98
C MET A 1 -6.23 -3.42 15.97
N ARG A 2 -7.54 -3.12 16.06
CA ARG A 2 -8.20 -2.14 15.16
C ARG A 2 -7.61 -0.75 15.34
N HIS A 3 -7.30 -0.10 14.23
CA HIS A 3 -6.87 1.29 14.18
C HIS A 3 -8.08 2.22 14.11
N HIS A 4 -8.07 3.29 14.88
CA HIS A 4 -9.08 4.34 14.79
C HIS A 4 -8.49 5.54 14.08
N PHE A 5 -9.13 5.93 12.99
CA PHE A 5 -8.68 7.04 12.16
C PHE A 5 -9.75 8.13 12.15
N ASP A 6 -9.32 9.38 12.23
CA ASP A 6 -10.22 10.52 12.05
C ASP A 6 -10.18 10.96 10.58
N PHE A 7 -11.24 10.65 9.87
CA PHE A 7 -11.39 11.06 8.48
C PHE A 7 -11.90 12.50 8.33
N GLY A 8 -12.13 13.22 9.45
CA GLY A 8 -12.67 14.57 9.39
C GLY A 8 -13.98 14.63 8.57
N PRO A 9 -14.06 15.53 7.57
CA PRO A 9 -15.24 15.65 6.72
C PRO A 9 -15.51 14.42 5.85
N ASP A 10 -14.52 13.58 5.59
CA ASP A 10 -14.66 12.38 4.76
C ASP A 10 -15.36 11.22 5.48
N ARG A 11 -15.56 11.34 6.79
CA ARG A 11 -16.21 10.32 7.62
C ARG A 11 -17.59 9.92 7.12
N THR A 12 -18.37 10.84 6.58
CA THR A 12 -19.70 10.56 6.04
C THR A 12 -19.65 9.68 4.78
N VAL A 13 -18.51 9.65 4.10
CA VAL A 13 -18.28 8.85 2.89
C VAL A 13 -17.86 7.42 3.25
N VAL A 14 -17.00 7.28 4.27
CA VAL A 14 -16.40 5.96 4.62
C VAL A 14 -17.26 5.12 5.58
N GLY A 15 -18.17 5.73 6.32
CA GLY A 15 -18.95 5.01 7.34
C GLY A 15 -18.05 4.44 8.44
N ASP A 16 -18.42 3.26 8.95
CA ASP A 16 -17.73 2.62 10.08
C ASP A 16 -16.64 1.61 9.66
N ASP A 17 -16.51 1.27 8.38
CA ASP A 17 -15.55 0.27 7.90
C ASP A 17 -15.10 0.55 6.44
N LEU A 18 -13.81 0.72 6.26
CA LEU A 18 -13.14 1.11 5.02
C LEU A 18 -12.65 -0.11 4.24
N VAL A 19 -13.50 -1.11 4.01
CA VAL A 19 -13.10 -2.33 3.29
C VAL A 19 -13.82 -2.52 1.95
N ARG A 20 -14.59 -1.52 1.49
CA ARG A 20 -15.36 -1.63 0.25
C ARG A 20 -14.80 -0.74 -0.84
N ALA A 21 -14.78 -1.26 -2.07
CA ALA A 21 -14.31 -0.53 -3.24
C ALA A 21 -15.02 0.81 -3.42
N GLU A 22 -16.34 0.84 -3.18
CA GLU A 22 -17.16 2.04 -3.33
C GLU A 22 -16.77 3.16 -2.35
N ALA A 23 -16.34 2.80 -1.13
CA ALA A 23 -15.87 3.78 -0.14
C ALA A 23 -14.53 4.38 -0.58
N TRP A 24 -13.62 3.58 -1.13
CA TRP A 24 -12.37 4.08 -1.68
C TRP A 24 -12.58 4.91 -2.93
N ASP A 25 -13.42 4.48 -3.88
CA ASP A 25 -13.76 5.29 -5.05
C ASP A 25 -14.34 6.66 -4.64
N ALA A 26 -15.27 6.67 -3.67
CA ALA A 26 -15.83 7.91 -3.15
C ALA A 26 -14.78 8.84 -2.52
N LEU A 27 -13.76 8.30 -1.83
CA LEU A 27 -12.66 9.09 -1.28
C LEU A 27 -11.68 9.59 -2.36
N ARG A 28 -11.36 8.73 -3.32
CA ARG A 28 -10.38 9.00 -4.39
C ARG A 28 -10.90 10.00 -5.42
N THR A 29 -12.20 9.99 -5.68
CA THR A 29 -12.83 10.88 -6.68
C THR A 29 -13.15 12.29 -6.17
N ARG A 30 -13.02 12.53 -4.86
CA ARG A 30 -13.16 13.89 -4.30
C ARG A 30 -12.07 14.82 -4.81
N THR A 31 -12.36 16.12 -4.83
CA THR A 31 -11.43 17.16 -5.29
C THR A 31 -10.64 17.81 -4.13
N ASP A 32 -11.10 17.60 -2.88
CA ASP A 32 -10.64 18.31 -1.68
C ASP A 32 -10.28 17.39 -0.50
N GLY A 33 -10.27 16.08 -0.70
CA GLY A 33 -10.01 15.10 0.35
C GLY A 33 -8.52 14.78 0.52
N ALA A 34 -8.11 14.41 1.72
CA ALA A 34 -6.75 13.94 2.02
C ALA A 34 -6.37 12.65 1.27
N PHE A 35 -7.36 11.92 0.79
CA PHE A 35 -7.21 10.68 0.04
C PHE A 35 -7.49 10.84 -1.47
N SER A 36 -7.76 12.08 -1.93
CA SER A 36 -8.05 12.36 -3.34
C SER A 36 -6.90 11.90 -4.24
N LEU A 37 -7.28 11.27 -5.35
CA LEU A 37 -6.37 11.01 -6.44
C LEU A 37 -6.26 12.25 -7.30
N ALA A 38 -5.08 12.57 -7.79
CA ALA A 38 -4.85 13.69 -8.67
C ALA A 38 -5.80 13.67 -9.87
N SER A 39 -6.27 14.83 -10.29
CA SER A 39 -7.17 14.98 -11.43
C SER A 39 -6.44 15.09 -12.77
N SER A 40 -5.13 15.40 -12.73
CA SER A 40 -4.27 15.49 -13.90
C SER A 40 -2.84 15.03 -13.61
N ARG A 41 -2.09 14.77 -14.67
CA ARG A 41 -0.67 14.43 -14.57
C ARG A 41 0.13 15.54 -13.89
N GLU A 42 -0.13 16.81 -14.21
CA GLU A 42 0.55 17.94 -13.60
C GLU A 42 0.27 18.06 -12.10
N GLU A 43 -0.94 17.73 -11.68
CA GLU A 43 -1.28 17.69 -10.25
C GLU A 43 -0.55 16.55 -9.53
N LEU A 44 -0.49 15.37 -10.14
CA LEU A 44 0.28 14.24 -9.63
C LEU A 44 1.76 14.59 -9.48
N GLU A 45 2.35 15.24 -10.50
CA GLU A 45 3.74 15.68 -10.49
C GLU A 45 3.99 16.69 -9.36
N ARG A 46 3.13 17.71 -9.20
CA ARG A 46 3.21 18.66 -8.08
C ARG A 46 3.06 17.96 -6.72
N SER A 47 2.16 16.98 -6.63
CA SER A 47 2.00 16.18 -5.41
C SER A 47 3.26 15.37 -5.09
N ALA A 48 3.90 14.82 -6.10
CA ALA A 48 5.17 14.12 -5.95
C ALA A 48 6.29 15.07 -5.49
N ASP A 49 6.42 16.22 -6.10
CA ASP A 49 7.44 17.23 -5.75
C ASP A 49 7.26 17.76 -4.31
N SER A 50 6.03 17.84 -3.82
CA SER A 50 5.72 18.28 -2.45
C SER A 50 6.00 17.22 -1.38
N ARG A 51 6.33 15.97 -1.76
CA ARG A 51 6.54 14.83 -0.87
C ARG A 51 7.88 14.13 -1.12
N PRO A 52 9.00 14.80 -0.85
CA PRO A 52 10.33 14.25 -1.12
C PRO A 52 10.61 12.95 -0.34
N GLU A 53 9.99 12.75 0.82
CA GLU A 53 10.10 11.52 1.60
C GLU A 53 9.61 10.28 0.82
N ILE A 54 8.59 10.44 -0.03
CA ILE A 54 8.12 9.35 -0.91
C ILE A 54 9.16 9.07 -2.00
N GLY A 55 9.82 10.10 -2.50
CA GLY A 55 10.95 9.97 -3.42
C GLY A 55 12.11 9.18 -2.81
N GLU A 56 12.43 9.40 -1.54
CA GLU A 56 13.47 8.63 -0.84
C GLU A 56 13.07 7.16 -0.68
N ARG A 57 11.78 6.88 -0.39
CA ARG A 57 11.28 5.49 -0.38
C ARG A 57 11.42 4.84 -1.75
N ALA A 58 10.99 5.52 -2.82
CA ALA A 58 11.11 5.02 -4.18
C ALA A 58 12.56 4.70 -4.54
N ARG A 59 13.53 5.59 -4.20
CA ARG A 59 14.96 5.33 -4.39
C ARG A 59 15.45 4.11 -3.61
N ALA A 60 14.96 3.91 -2.39
CA ALA A 60 15.33 2.75 -1.58
C ALA A 60 14.79 1.44 -2.18
N ILE A 61 13.55 1.45 -2.66
CA ILE A 61 12.93 0.33 -3.38
C ILE A 61 13.72 0.03 -4.65
N GLU A 62 13.99 1.04 -5.49
CA GLU A 62 14.75 0.86 -6.74
C GLU A 62 16.15 0.29 -6.49
N ARG A 63 16.89 0.80 -5.49
CA ARG A 63 18.20 0.24 -5.12
C ARG A 63 18.12 -1.22 -4.69
N TRP A 64 17.03 -1.62 -4.06
CA TRP A 64 16.82 -3.02 -3.68
C TRP A 64 16.53 -3.88 -4.91
N LEU A 65 15.63 -3.45 -5.78
CA LEU A 65 15.28 -4.13 -7.04
C LEU A 65 16.51 -4.31 -7.96
N GLU A 66 17.33 -3.26 -8.11
CA GLU A 66 18.58 -3.31 -8.88
C GLU A 66 19.57 -4.35 -8.35
N ARG A 67 19.75 -4.39 -7.03
CA ARG A 67 20.68 -5.37 -6.40
C ARG A 67 20.25 -6.82 -6.62
N HIS A 68 18.97 -7.07 -6.87
CA HIS A 68 18.42 -8.41 -7.08
C HIS A 68 18.09 -8.69 -8.56
N ASP A 69 18.48 -7.78 -9.45
CA ASP A 69 18.27 -7.90 -10.91
C ASP A 69 16.80 -8.13 -11.29
N LEU A 70 15.88 -7.44 -10.60
CA LEU A 70 14.43 -7.54 -10.84
C LEU A 70 13.99 -6.43 -11.80
N GLY A 71 13.49 -6.80 -12.99
CA GLY A 71 13.17 -5.90 -14.09
C GLY A 71 11.75 -5.32 -14.06
N SER A 72 10.83 -5.99 -13.37
CA SER A 72 9.40 -5.62 -13.34
C SER A 72 8.82 -5.58 -11.93
N VAL A 73 7.82 -4.69 -11.73
CA VAL A 73 7.13 -4.53 -10.45
C VAL A 73 5.63 -4.42 -10.66
N ALA A 74 4.85 -5.21 -9.92
CA ALA A 74 3.41 -5.00 -9.77
C ALA A 74 3.12 -4.30 -8.44
N SER A 75 2.53 -3.10 -8.48
CA SER A 75 2.15 -2.32 -7.29
C SER A 75 0.64 -2.45 -7.05
N TYR A 76 0.27 -2.84 -5.83
CA TYR A 76 -1.11 -3.14 -5.44
C TYR A 76 -1.68 -2.12 -4.47
N GLY A 77 -2.96 -1.78 -4.67
CA GLY A 77 -3.63 -0.77 -3.85
C GLY A 77 -2.97 0.60 -4.00
N VAL A 78 -2.69 0.98 -5.22
CA VAL A 78 -1.86 2.12 -5.62
C VAL A 78 -2.29 3.44 -5.00
N GLY A 79 -3.57 3.60 -4.77
CA GLY A 79 -4.12 4.75 -4.05
C GLY A 79 -3.79 6.09 -4.72
N GLY A 80 -3.00 6.94 -4.04
CA GLY A 80 -2.64 8.28 -4.53
C GLY A 80 -1.57 8.30 -5.62
N ALA A 81 -0.98 7.16 -5.95
CA ALA A 81 -0.01 6.93 -7.03
C ALA A 81 1.28 7.76 -7.00
N VAL A 82 1.57 8.44 -5.89
CA VAL A 82 2.76 9.30 -5.77
C VAL A 82 4.05 8.48 -5.73
N LEU A 83 4.02 7.31 -5.09
CA LEU A 83 5.18 6.41 -5.06
C LEU A 83 5.50 5.90 -6.47
N GLU A 84 4.49 5.50 -7.21
CA GLU A 84 4.59 4.96 -8.57
C GLU A 84 5.07 6.04 -9.56
N ALA A 85 4.62 7.28 -9.37
CA ALA A 85 5.15 8.42 -10.14
C ALA A 85 6.65 8.61 -9.88
N TRP A 86 7.11 8.48 -8.65
CA TRP A 86 8.53 8.53 -8.32
C TRP A 86 9.32 7.34 -8.87
N LEU A 87 8.79 6.11 -8.80
CA LEU A 87 9.44 4.94 -9.38
C LEU A 87 9.69 5.12 -10.87
N LEU A 88 8.69 5.59 -11.63
CA LEU A 88 8.82 5.89 -13.06
C LEU A 88 9.77 7.07 -13.37
N ARG A 89 9.87 8.07 -12.49
CA ARG A 89 10.85 9.16 -12.65
C ARG A 89 12.29 8.68 -12.46
N ILE A 90 12.50 7.76 -11.51
CA ILE A 90 13.83 7.24 -11.20
C ILE A 90 14.26 6.23 -12.28
N ARG A 91 13.33 5.38 -12.73
CA ARG A 91 13.60 4.31 -13.67
C ARG A 91 12.46 4.23 -14.72
N PRO A 92 12.47 5.11 -15.75
CA PRO A 92 11.40 5.16 -16.76
C PRO A 92 11.23 3.87 -17.57
N GLU A 93 12.31 3.10 -17.72
CA GLU A 93 12.34 1.84 -18.46
C GLU A 93 11.85 0.63 -17.66
N ARG A 94 11.61 0.79 -16.35
CA ARG A 94 11.09 -0.31 -15.53
C ARG A 94 9.66 -0.66 -15.94
N ARG A 95 9.41 -1.92 -16.20
CA ARG A 95 8.06 -2.41 -16.39
C ARG A 95 7.31 -2.31 -15.05
N LEU A 96 6.37 -1.37 -14.99
CA LEU A 96 5.50 -1.17 -13.83
C LEU A 96 4.07 -1.55 -14.19
N VAL A 97 3.43 -2.36 -13.35
CA VAL A 97 2.01 -2.69 -13.43
C VAL A 97 1.32 -2.08 -12.22
N LEU A 98 0.30 -1.26 -12.44
CA LEU A 98 -0.49 -0.64 -11.39
C LEU A 98 -1.79 -1.41 -11.18
N ALA A 99 -2.08 -1.79 -9.96
CA ALA A 99 -3.24 -2.59 -9.63
C ALA A 99 -4.05 -1.96 -8.49
N ASP A 100 -5.35 -1.83 -8.70
CA ASP A 100 -6.28 -1.44 -7.65
C ASP A 100 -7.61 -2.21 -7.83
N TYR A 101 -8.36 -2.43 -6.76
CA TYR A 101 -9.62 -3.16 -6.84
C TYR A 101 -10.82 -2.23 -7.09
N ALA A 102 -10.67 -0.92 -6.82
CA ALA A 102 -11.69 0.09 -6.98
C ALA A 102 -11.77 0.55 -8.46
N PRO A 103 -12.92 0.34 -9.15
CA PRO A 103 -12.98 0.52 -10.59
C PRO A 103 -12.78 1.97 -11.06
N GLU A 104 -13.32 2.97 -10.36
CA GLU A 104 -13.14 4.38 -10.72
C GLU A 104 -11.69 4.84 -10.49
N THR A 105 -11.04 4.31 -9.44
CA THR A 105 -9.60 4.52 -9.19
C THR A 105 -8.78 3.99 -10.36
N VAL A 106 -9.08 2.79 -10.86
CA VAL A 106 -8.39 2.20 -12.03
C VAL A 106 -8.54 3.07 -13.27
N GLU A 107 -9.74 3.57 -13.58
CA GLU A 107 -9.95 4.45 -14.73
C GLU A 107 -9.16 5.76 -14.63
N ARG A 108 -9.11 6.36 -13.45
CA ARG A 108 -8.28 7.55 -13.23
C ARG A 108 -6.79 7.26 -13.38
N LEU A 109 -6.31 6.15 -12.83
CA LEU A 109 -4.91 5.75 -12.97
C LEU A 109 -4.52 5.57 -14.44
N ARG A 110 -5.39 5.00 -15.29
CA ARG A 110 -5.15 4.90 -16.74
C ARG A 110 -4.95 6.26 -17.39
N GLY A 111 -5.74 7.26 -16.97
CA GLY A 111 -5.57 8.65 -17.44
C GLY A 111 -4.28 9.31 -16.96
N LEU A 112 -3.85 9.02 -15.73
CA LEU A 112 -2.65 9.60 -15.12
C LEU A 112 -1.34 8.95 -15.62
N PHE A 113 -1.39 7.70 -16.06
CA PHE A 113 -0.22 6.92 -16.45
C PHE A 113 -0.37 6.35 -17.88
N PRO A 114 -0.43 7.22 -18.91
CA PRO A 114 -0.52 6.74 -20.29
C PRO A 114 0.70 5.88 -20.65
N GLY A 115 0.44 4.68 -21.18
CA GLY A 115 1.49 3.73 -21.54
C GLY A 115 1.98 2.82 -20.42
N VAL A 116 1.47 2.98 -19.20
CA VAL A 116 1.69 2.05 -18.08
C VAL A 116 0.53 1.06 -18.02
N ASP A 117 0.83 -0.18 -17.66
CA ASP A 117 -0.16 -1.23 -17.48
C ASP A 117 -0.98 -0.96 -16.22
N VAL A 118 -2.29 -0.71 -16.36
CA VAL A 118 -3.19 -0.43 -15.23
C VAL A 118 -4.35 -1.42 -15.26
N THR A 119 -4.47 -2.22 -14.24
CA THR A 119 -5.45 -3.30 -14.18
C THR A 119 -6.31 -3.24 -12.92
N ARG A 120 -7.55 -3.70 -13.04
CA ARG A 120 -8.37 -3.99 -11.86
C ARG A 120 -7.95 -5.34 -11.29
N HIS A 121 -7.64 -5.37 -9.99
CA HIS A 121 -7.16 -6.56 -9.32
C HIS A 121 -7.58 -6.55 -7.85
N ASP A 122 -8.28 -7.60 -7.43
CA ASP A 122 -8.59 -7.83 -6.03
C ASP A 122 -7.55 -8.76 -5.39
N LEU A 123 -6.68 -8.16 -4.58
CA LEU A 123 -5.61 -8.88 -3.89
C LEU A 123 -6.13 -10.05 -3.02
N LEU A 124 -7.41 -10.06 -2.62
CA LEU A 124 -8.00 -11.12 -1.81
C LEU A 124 -8.43 -12.35 -2.60
N SER A 125 -8.71 -12.21 -3.90
CA SER A 125 -9.26 -13.28 -4.73
C SER A 125 -8.40 -13.65 -5.92
N ASP A 126 -7.73 -12.68 -6.53
CA ASP A 126 -7.04 -12.86 -7.78
C ASP A 126 -5.62 -13.44 -7.59
N PRO A 127 -5.09 -14.17 -8.57
CA PRO A 127 -3.72 -14.68 -8.54
C PRO A 127 -2.72 -13.53 -8.69
N PRO A 128 -1.43 -13.74 -8.30
CA PRO A 128 -0.38 -12.74 -8.56
C PRO A 128 -0.33 -12.31 -10.02
N LEU A 129 -0.09 -11.03 -10.27
CA LEU A 129 0.19 -10.50 -11.60
C LEU A 129 1.59 -10.94 -12.06
N GLU A 130 1.81 -11.00 -13.36
CA GLU A 130 3.12 -11.33 -13.91
C GLU A 130 4.12 -10.17 -13.69
N ALA A 131 5.02 -10.34 -12.72
CA ALA A 131 6.08 -9.40 -12.38
C ALA A 131 7.18 -10.11 -11.58
N ASP A 132 8.40 -9.56 -11.57
CA ASP A 132 9.52 -10.11 -10.78
C ASP A 132 9.40 -9.78 -9.29
N ALA A 133 8.70 -8.68 -8.97
CA ALA A 133 8.43 -8.29 -7.59
C ALA A 133 7.02 -7.69 -7.44
N HIS A 134 6.45 -7.85 -6.25
CA HIS A 134 5.12 -7.38 -5.88
C HIS A 134 5.22 -6.35 -4.76
N LEU A 135 4.77 -5.13 -4.98
CA LEU A 135 4.86 -4.03 -4.03
C LEU A 135 3.53 -3.81 -3.29
N PHE A 136 3.55 -4.01 -1.99
CA PHE A 136 2.45 -3.75 -1.06
C PHE A 136 2.77 -2.51 -0.23
N HIS A 137 2.44 -1.34 -0.76
CA HIS A 137 2.74 -0.06 -0.12
C HIS A 137 1.55 0.45 0.69
N ARG A 138 1.66 0.36 2.03
CA ARG A 138 0.70 0.89 2.99
C ARG A 138 -0.73 0.34 2.87
N ILE A 139 -0.86 -0.89 2.39
CA ILE A 139 -2.13 -1.63 2.37
C ILE A 139 -2.28 -2.56 3.59
N ASP A 140 -1.29 -2.58 4.45
CA ASP A 140 -1.21 -3.46 5.62
C ASP A 140 -2.35 -3.24 6.61
N THR A 141 -2.86 -2.02 6.71
CA THR A 141 -3.98 -1.69 7.60
C THR A 141 -5.32 -2.19 7.09
N GLU A 142 -5.47 -2.43 5.80
CA GLU A 142 -6.74 -2.81 5.17
C GLU A 142 -7.11 -4.29 5.44
N LEU A 143 -6.11 -5.15 5.60
CA LEU A 143 -6.29 -6.59 5.66
C LEU A 143 -6.22 -7.14 7.09
N THR A 144 -7.14 -8.05 7.42
CA THR A 144 -7.04 -8.86 8.63
C THR A 144 -5.86 -9.82 8.55
N ASP A 145 -5.40 -10.36 9.68
CA ASP A 145 -4.31 -11.37 9.70
C ASP A 145 -4.66 -12.62 8.90
N LYS A 146 -5.95 -13.01 8.89
CA LYS A 146 -6.41 -14.14 8.07
C LYS A 146 -6.31 -13.85 6.58
N GLN A 147 -6.72 -12.65 6.16
CA GLN A 147 -6.62 -12.21 4.76
C GLN A 147 -5.16 -12.10 4.33
N TRP A 148 -4.29 -11.49 5.17
CA TRP A 148 -2.87 -11.43 4.90
C TRP A 148 -2.25 -12.81 4.66
N ARG A 149 -2.50 -13.79 5.54
CA ARG A 149 -2.01 -15.16 5.35
C ARG A 149 -2.50 -15.77 4.04
N GLY A 150 -3.79 -15.60 3.70
CA GLY A 150 -4.31 -16.08 2.43
C GLY A 150 -3.66 -15.40 1.21
N VAL A 151 -3.32 -14.11 1.30
CA VAL A 151 -2.53 -13.40 0.27
C VAL A 151 -1.13 -14.02 0.18
N LEU A 152 -0.41 -14.12 1.29
CA LEU A 152 0.95 -14.64 1.32
C LEU A 152 1.06 -16.11 0.88
N GLU A 153 0.04 -16.92 1.15
CA GLU A 153 -0.05 -18.30 0.63
C GLU A 153 -0.17 -18.33 -0.89
N ARG A 154 -0.99 -17.42 -1.49
CA ARG A 154 -1.10 -17.31 -2.96
C ARG A 154 0.16 -16.76 -3.62
N PHE A 155 0.89 -15.92 -2.91
CA PHE A 155 2.13 -15.29 -3.35
C PHE A 155 3.38 -16.04 -2.85
N ALA A 156 3.24 -17.31 -2.42
CA ALA A 156 4.33 -18.03 -1.74
C ALA A 156 5.58 -18.24 -2.61
N SER A 157 5.43 -18.20 -3.94
CA SER A 157 6.55 -18.28 -4.91
C SER A 157 7.07 -16.91 -5.34
N GLU A 158 6.48 -15.81 -4.86
CA GLU A 158 6.73 -14.49 -5.38
C GLU A 158 7.60 -13.66 -4.42
N THR A 159 8.43 -12.78 -4.96
CA THR A 159 9.14 -11.77 -4.16
C THR A 159 8.22 -10.60 -3.85
N ILE A 160 8.05 -10.28 -2.57
CA ILE A 160 7.13 -9.23 -2.12
C ILE A 160 7.88 -8.14 -1.36
N LEU A 161 7.67 -6.87 -1.74
CA LEU A 161 8.11 -5.71 -0.99
C LEU A 161 6.95 -5.17 -0.18
N VAL A 162 7.03 -5.25 1.14
CA VAL A 162 6.02 -4.71 2.06
C VAL A 162 6.54 -3.42 2.66
N VAL A 163 5.80 -2.33 2.49
CA VAL A 163 6.03 -1.06 3.18
C VAL A 163 4.86 -0.83 4.12
N ALA A 164 5.10 -0.90 5.42
CA ALA A 164 4.06 -0.75 6.41
C ALA A 164 3.59 0.71 6.55
N THR A 165 2.30 0.88 6.81
CA THR A 165 1.74 2.19 7.17
C THR A 165 2.29 2.67 8.51
N GLU A 166 2.31 1.78 9.50
CA GLU A 166 2.85 2.01 10.83
C GLU A 166 3.16 0.67 11.51
N VAL A 167 4.33 0.54 12.11
CA VAL A 167 4.65 -0.55 13.04
C VAL A 167 4.37 -0.09 14.46
N ALA A 168 3.33 -0.66 15.07
CA ALA A 168 2.86 -0.23 16.37
C ALA A 168 3.83 -0.59 17.49
N THR A 169 4.17 0.42 18.30
CA THR A 169 4.84 0.24 19.59
C THR A 169 3.82 -0.04 20.70
N VAL A 170 4.29 -0.51 21.87
CA VAL A 170 3.43 -0.68 23.05
C VAL A 170 2.73 0.64 23.43
N GLY A 171 3.45 1.76 23.35
CA GLY A 171 2.90 3.09 23.61
C GLY A 171 1.80 3.46 22.60
N ARG A 172 1.99 3.17 21.32
CA ARG A 172 0.98 3.40 20.27
C ARG A 172 -0.27 2.56 20.50
N LEU A 173 -0.12 1.30 20.89
CA LEU A 173 -1.25 0.44 21.24
C LEU A 173 -2.03 0.98 22.47
N GLY A 174 -1.32 1.50 23.47
CA GLY A 174 -1.94 2.17 24.61
C GLY A 174 -2.76 3.42 24.21
N GLN A 175 -2.21 4.25 23.31
CA GLN A 175 -2.94 5.40 22.75
C GLN A 175 -4.23 4.99 22.05
N GLU A 176 -4.19 3.92 21.24
CA GLU A 176 -5.40 3.39 20.57
C GLU A 176 -6.47 2.93 21.57
N LEU A 177 -6.08 2.28 22.65
CA LEU A 177 -7.02 1.90 23.71
C LEU A 177 -7.68 3.13 24.35
N LEU A 178 -6.90 4.19 24.60
CA LEU A 178 -7.43 5.45 25.14
C LEU A 178 -8.36 6.17 24.14
N LEU A 179 -7.99 6.22 22.88
CA LEU A 179 -8.82 6.78 21.81
C LEU A 179 -10.14 6.01 21.70
N ARG A 180 -10.09 4.70 21.74
CA ARG A 180 -11.27 3.83 21.74
C ARG A 180 -12.19 4.09 22.93
N ALA A 181 -11.63 4.36 24.11
CA ALA A 181 -12.40 4.63 25.30
C ALA A 181 -13.05 6.02 25.28
N ARG A 182 -12.35 7.03 24.71
CA ARG A 182 -12.76 8.44 24.72
C ARG A 182 -13.58 8.85 23.50
N ASN A 183 -13.23 8.34 22.33
CA ASN A 183 -13.75 8.78 21.02
C ASN A 183 -14.43 7.63 20.28
N ARG A 184 -15.58 7.19 20.79
CA ARG A 184 -16.37 6.10 20.19
C ARG A 184 -16.91 6.40 18.79
N HIS A 185 -16.83 7.66 18.38
CA HIS A 185 -17.29 8.12 17.06
C HIS A 185 -16.25 8.01 15.96
N LEU A 186 -14.99 7.69 16.28
CA LEU A 186 -13.95 7.53 15.28
C LEU A 186 -14.18 6.26 14.43
N THR A 187 -13.93 6.37 13.15
CA THR A 187 -14.00 5.24 12.21
C THR A 187 -12.94 4.21 12.58
N ARG A 188 -13.33 2.94 12.60
CA ARG A 188 -12.41 1.82 12.82
C ARG A 188 -11.80 1.40 11.49
N ALA A 189 -10.90 2.21 10.98
CA ALA A 189 -10.24 1.95 9.72
C ALA A 189 -8.93 1.19 9.94
N GLY A 190 -8.93 -0.07 9.56
CA GLY A 190 -7.68 -0.81 9.47
C GLY A 190 -7.20 -1.51 10.75
N TRP A 191 -5.99 -2.04 10.65
CA TRP A 191 -5.37 -2.92 11.63
C TRP A 191 -3.96 -2.46 11.97
N LEU A 192 -3.66 -2.22 13.25
CA LEU A 192 -2.31 -1.98 13.74
C LEU A 192 -1.63 -3.29 14.11
N ARG A 193 -0.36 -3.42 13.70
CA ARG A 193 0.49 -4.58 13.98
C ARG A 193 1.80 -4.15 14.61
N THR A 194 2.27 -4.92 15.58
CA THR A 194 3.66 -4.84 16.05
C THR A 194 4.59 -5.53 15.06
N ARG A 195 5.90 -5.31 15.18
CA ARG A 195 6.90 -6.02 14.36
C ARG A 195 6.74 -7.54 14.45
N GLY A 196 6.63 -8.10 15.63
CA GLY A 196 6.42 -9.55 15.80
C GLY A 196 5.10 -10.06 15.23
N SER A 197 4.06 -9.22 15.20
CA SER A 197 2.78 -9.57 14.54
C SER A 197 2.92 -9.60 13.02
N PHE A 198 3.72 -8.71 12.43
CA PHE A 198 4.06 -8.76 11.01
C PHE A 198 4.87 -10.02 10.68
N GLU A 199 5.96 -10.27 11.44
CA GLU A 199 6.82 -11.43 11.23
C GLU A 199 6.04 -12.76 11.30
N ALA A 200 5.07 -12.86 12.19
CA ALA A 200 4.19 -14.03 12.29
C ALA A 200 3.25 -14.23 11.08
N LEU A 201 3.06 -13.22 10.20
CA LEU A 201 2.23 -13.38 9.01
C LEU A 201 2.93 -14.20 7.93
N TRP A 202 4.21 -13.95 7.69
CA TRP A 202 4.96 -14.53 6.58
C TRP A 202 5.97 -15.62 6.96
N ASN A 203 6.16 -15.88 8.28
CA ASN A 203 7.14 -16.85 8.77
C ASN A 203 6.97 -18.28 8.24
N GLY A 204 5.78 -18.63 7.70
CA GLY A 204 5.51 -19.93 7.08
C GLY A 204 5.81 -20.01 5.58
N THR A 205 5.93 -18.88 4.89
CA THR A 205 6.02 -18.81 3.42
C THR A 205 7.29 -18.12 2.91
N HIS A 206 7.78 -17.12 3.63
CA HIS A 206 8.89 -16.27 3.18
C HIS A 206 9.94 -16.10 4.25
N ASP A 207 11.16 -15.86 3.82
CA ASP A 207 12.22 -15.25 4.61
C ASP A 207 12.17 -13.73 4.39
N ALA A 208 12.30 -12.97 5.49
CA ALA A 208 12.18 -11.53 5.44
C ALA A 208 13.50 -10.84 5.71
N GLU A 209 13.90 -9.91 4.86
CA GLU A 209 15.01 -9.00 5.11
C GLU A 209 14.50 -7.54 5.26
N PRO A 210 15.14 -6.72 6.10
CA PRO A 210 14.74 -5.33 6.27
C PRO A 210 14.93 -4.53 4.97
N LEU A 211 13.89 -3.89 4.50
CA LEU A 211 13.98 -2.87 3.46
C LEU A 211 14.28 -1.52 4.13
N ARG A 212 15.48 -0.97 3.89
CA ARG A 212 15.95 0.27 4.54
C ARG A 212 15.29 1.48 3.92
N LEU A 213 14.15 1.86 4.45
CA LEU A 213 13.42 3.08 4.12
C LEU A 213 13.82 4.22 5.09
N HIS A 214 13.61 5.47 4.65
CA HIS A 214 13.97 6.64 5.46
C HIS A 214 13.03 6.85 6.64
N ASP A 215 11.74 6.66 6.45
CA ASP A 215 10.68 7.13 7.34
C ASP A 215 9.64 6.06 7.71
N LEU A 216 9.68 4.89 7.10
CA LEU A 216 8.76 3.78 7.36
C LEU A 216 9.52 2.46 7.55
N ASP A 217 8.87 1.54 8.23
CA ASP A 217 9.33 0.15 8.26
C ASP A 217 8.94 -0.57 6.96
N GLY A 218 9.86 -1.37 6.43
CA GLY A 218 9.61 -2.20 5.27
C GLY A 218 10.40 -3.50 5.33
N TRP A 219 9.94 -4.47 4.55
CA TRP A 219 10.54 -5.78 4.40
C TRP A 219 10.51 -6.22 2.94
N ALA A 220 11.57 -6.87 2.52
CA ALA A 220 11.55 -7.70 1.33
C ALA A 220 11.35 -9.15 1.77
N LEU A 221 10.31 -9.76 1.27
CA LEU A 221 9.90 -11.13 1.53
C LEU A 221 10.34 -11.97 0.33
N VAL A 222 11.29 -12.86 0.54
CA VAL A 222 11.81 -13.76 -0.49
C VAL A 222 11.23 -15.15 -0.25
N PRO A 223 10.75 -15.85 -1.28
CA PRO A 223 10.23 -17.21 -1.14
C PRO A 223 11.23 -18.13 -0.42
N ARG A 224 10.74 -18.92 0.52
CA ARG A 224 11.57 -19.96 1.12
C ARG A 224 11.88 -21.04 0.10
N ALA A 225 13.13 -21.43 0.03
CA ALA A 225 13.50 -22.63 -0.69
C ALA A 225 12.76 -23.83 -0.08
N ALA A 226 12.06 -24.61 -0.94
CA ALA A 226 11.34 -25.80 -0.54
C ALA A 226 12.29 -26.91 -0.06
#